data_8e14e76bd6e4663db9f9a8bc92520e3c
#
_entry.id   8e14e76bd6e4663db9f9a8bc92520e3c
#
_cell.length_a   1.000
_cell.length_b   1.000
_cell.length_c   1.000
_cell.angle_alpha   90.00
_cell.angle_beta   90.00
_cell.angle_gamma   90.00
#
_symmetry.space_group_name_H-M   'P 1'
#
loop_
_entity.id
_entity.type
_entity.pdbx_description
1 polymer ?
#
loop_
_entity_poly.entity_id
_entity_poly.type
_entity_poly.pdbx_seq_one_letter_code
_entity_poly.pdbx_strand_id
1 'polypeptide(L)'
;MNRLLIIITFLSSFSALGQDSLSLKKAIEIGLQKNFDIQLTQKNVAINQIMNSWGEAGSLPQININVGQNNSISDQRNNPISFAPYLFQSSDVSGNLALNWTIFNGFGIQANKNKLEQLQIQSENTATLAIENTIHGIILSYYQAKMQKEQLNLIFNLIQLSKEKYDQQVLKSNLGVGVKFELLQYENNLLADSSSFYLQELAFQNSIRNLNLLMGADIEKEWILSSEIKPELNDKDFNTLKNEMLANNTNIKNQFLNISLNQQDISIAKSSFYPNINLNAGTNTSTGKLRTNDANAPIQAASNRNLNYYANFTLNFRLFDGGKVRRAIKALEIQNEMNQTQLEQMQQQLILELSNTFALYQTRKKIFELNKKAFIASKENLEIARFKEKTGLINSFNFRDIEMNYLSSGVNLYQSSFDLLESNATLLKLTGKIIQD
;
A
#
# COMPACT_ATOMS: atom_id res chain seq x y z
N MET A 1 55.04 14.19 -48.63
CA MET A 1 53.84 13.28 -48.64
C MET A 1 53.81 12.50 -47.36
N ASN A 2 53.23 13.07 -46.29
CA ASN A 2 53.16 12.46 -44.96
C ASN A 2 51.77 11.84 -44.77
N ARG A 3 51.72 10.51 -44.66
CA ARG A 3 50.50 9.82 -44.20
C ARG A 3 50.49 9.79 -42.69
N LEU A 4 49.59 10.55 -42.10
CA LEU A 4 49.27 10.53 -40.68
C LEU A 4 48.41 9.33 -40.39
N LEU A 5 48.93 8.36 -39.66
CA LEU A 5 48.19 7.18 -39.15
C LEU A 5 47.52 7.62 -37.85
N ILE A 6 46.19 7.84 -37.89
CA ILE A 6 45.37 8.09 -36.68
C ILE A 6 45.04 6.73 -36.06
N ILE A 7 45.71 6.39 -34.99
CA ILE A 7 45.33 5.24 -34.12
C ILE A 7 44.20 5.71 -33.21
N ILE A 8 42.96 5.32 -33.56
CA ILE A 8 41.80 5.47 -32.66
C ILE A 8 41.88 4.35 -31.65
N THR A 9 42.39 4.67 -30.47
CA THR A 9 42.28 3.82 -29.28
C THR A 9 40.83 3.87 -28.78
N PHE A 10 40.07 2.83 -29.09
CA PHE A 10 38.74 2.56 -28.50
C PHE A 10 38.98 2.18 -27.04
N LEU A 11 38.92 3.17 -26.12
CA LEU A 11 38.77 2.89 -24.70
C LEU A 11 37.36 2.35 -24.50
N SER A 12 37.20 1.04 -24.56
CA SER A 12 36.06 0.34 -24.00
C SER A 12 36.09 0.57 -22.49
N SER A 13 35.32 1.53 -22.01
CA SER A 13 34.97 1.67 -20.60
C SER A 13 34.20 0.42 -20.20
N PHE A 14 34.90 -0.60 -19.72
CA PHE A 14 34.30 -1.64 -18.91
C PHE A 14 33.74 -0.92 -17.67
N SER A 15 32.47 -0.58 -17.71
CA SER A 15 31.72 -0.31 -16.50
C SER A 15 31.79 -1.61 -15.68
N ALA A 16 32.73 -1.67 -14.76
CA ALA A 16 32.70 -2.68 -13.73
C ALA A 16 31.34 -2.50 -13.04
N LEU A 17 30.41 -3.42 -13.33
CA LEU A 17 29.17 -3.58 -12.60
C LEU A 17 29.57 -4.05 -11.19
N GLY A 18 30.13 -3.12 -10.40
CA GLY A 18 30.30 -3.34 -8.96
C GLY A 18 28.90 -3.57 -8.40
N GLN A 19 28.64 -4.73 -7.85
CA GLN A 19 27.40 -4.98 -7.13
C GLN A 19 27.26 -3.90 -6.05
N ASP A 20 26.18 -3.12 -6.13
CA ASP A 20 25.90 -2.04 -5.19
C ASP A 20 25.70 -2.59 -3.79
N SER A 21 26.42 -2.05 -2.80
CA SER A 21 26.19 -2.39 -1.40
C SER A 21 24.87 -1.79 -0.92
N LEU A 22 24.00 -2.62 -0.36
CA LEU A 22 22.71 -2.25 0.19
C LEU A 22 22.68 -2.44 1.70
N SER A 23 22.61 -1.34 2.45
CA SER A 23 22.29 -1.37 3.88
C SER A 23 20.78 -1.34 4.11
N LEU A 24 20.29 -1.78 5.28
CA LEU A 24 18.88 -1.69 5.65
C LEU A 24 18.36 -0.25 5.54
N LYS A 25 19.12 0.72 6.06
CA LYS A 25 18.76 2.14 5.95
C LYS A 25 18.58 2.57 4.50
N LYS A 26 19.50 2.18 3.61
CA LYS A 26 19.42 2.50 2.19
C LYS A 26 18.24 1.82 1.50
N ALA A 27 17.91 0.59 1.90
CA ALA A 27 16.72 -0.13 1.39
C ALA A 27 15.43 0.62 1.78
N ILE A 28 15.32 1.07 3.04
CA ILE A 28 14.18 1.87 3.50
C ILE A 28 14.10 3.19 2.73
N GLU A 29 15.21 3.93 2.57
CA GLU A 29 15.23 5.19 1.80
C GLU A 29 14.73 5.00 0.36
N ILE A 30 15.18 3.94 -0.33
CA ILE A 30 14.71 3.62 -1.69
C ILE A 30 13.21 3.31 -1.68
N GLY A 31 12.75 2.49 -0.74
CA GLY A 31 11.34 2.13 -0.62
C GLY A 31 10.44 3.32 -0.34
N LEU A 32 10.83 4.22 0.55
CA LEU A 32 10.08 5.45 0.84
C LEU A 32 9.92 6.36 -0.39
N GLN A 33 10.89 6.32 -1.31
CA GLN A 33 10.85 7.13 -2.54
C GLN A 33 10.13 6.44 -3.70
N LYS A 34 10.21 5.09 -3.80
CA LYS A 34 9.84 4.37 -5.02
C LYS A 34 8.73 3.35 -4.84
N ASN A 35 8.36 2.99 -3.60
CA ASN A 35 7.31 2.00 -3.36
C ASN A 35 5.97 2.47 -3.95
N PHE A 36 5.28 1.58 -4.66
CA PHE A 36 4.05 1.91 -5.38
C PHE A 36 2.88 2.23 -4.44
N ASP A 37 2.75 1.55 -3.31
CA ASP A 37 1.65 1.79 -2.35
C ASP A 37 1.78 3.18 -1.71
N ILE A 38 3.01 3.61 -1.40
CA ILE A 38 3.28 4.96 -0.89
C ILE A 38 2.92 6.00 -1.97
N GLN A 39 3.33 5.79 -3.23
CA GLN A 39 3.00 6.71 -4.31
C GLN A 39 1.49 6.81 -4.55
N LEU A 40 0.77 5.68 -4.51
CA LEU A 40 -0.68 5.65 -4.68
C LEU A 40 -1.40 6.39 -3.55
N THR A 41 -1.00 6.15 -2.29
CA THR A 41 -1.61 6.83 -1.14
C THR A 41 -1.29 8.32 -1.11
N GLN A 42 -0.08 8.75 -1.51
CA GLN A 42 0.26 10.17 -1.67
C GLN A 42 -0.61 10.85 -2.74
N LYS A 43 -0.92 10.17 -3.85
CA LYS A 43 -1.86 10.69 -4.86
C LYS A 43 -3.28 10.82 -4.29
N ASN A 44 -3.72 9.88 -3.45
CA ASN A 44 -5.00 9.98 -2.75
C ASN A 44 -5.03 11.17 -1.78
N VAL A 45 -3.94 11.45 -1.07
CA VAL A 45 -3.82 12.67 -0.24
C VAL A 45 -3.99 13.92 -1.11
N ALA A 46 -3.30 14.00 -2.24
CA ALA A 46 -3.41 15.13 -3.17
C ALA A 46 -4.85 15.31 -3.70
N ILE A 47 -5.57 14.22 -4.00
CA ILE A 47 -6.99 14.27 -4.38
C ILE A 47 -7.83 14.88 -3.25
N ASN A 48 -7.68 14.40 -2.01
CA ASN A 48 -8.45 14.91 -0.88
C ASN A 48 -8.09 16.36 -0.53
N GLN A 49 -6.83 16.79 -0.74
CA GLN A 49 -6.42 18.18 -0.62
C GLN A 49 -7.14 19.09 -1.63
N ILE A 50 -7.26 18.66 -2.88
CA ILE A 50 -7.99 19.38 -3.94
C ILE A 50 -9.49 19.45 -3.59
N MET A 51 -10.07 18.33 -3.13
CA MET A 51 -11.48 18.23 -2.74
C MET A 51 -11.79 19.02 -1.46
N ASN A 52 -10.82 19.29 -0.60
CA ASN A 52 -11.01 20.07 0.63
C ASN A 52 -11.14 21.59 0.35
N SER A 53 -12.15 21.97 -0.42
CA SER A 53 -12.41 23.34 -0.84
C SER A 53 -13.83 23.80 -0.48
N TRP A 54 -14.02 25.10 -0.37
CA TRP A 54 -15.34 25.71 -0.18
C TRP A 54 -16.25 25.51 -1.39
N GLY A 55 -15.67 25.37 -2.58
CA GLY A 55 -16.43 25.05 -3.79
C GLY A 55 -17.05 23.67 -3.70
N GLU A 56 -16.28 22.65 -3.33
CA GLU A 56 -16.75 21.28 -3.14
C GLU A 56 -17.73 21.17 -1.95
N ALA A 57 -17.52 21.96 -0.92
CA ALA A 57 -18.47 22.06 0.19
C ALA A 57 -19.83 22.65 -0.21
N GLY A 58 -19.94 23.29 -1.37
CA GLY A 58 -21.17 23.89 -1.90
C GLY A 58 -21.37 25.36 -1.54
N SER A 59 -20.31 26.07 -1.14
CA SER A 59 -20.36 27.50 -0.76
C SER A 59 -20.32 28.45 -1.95
N LEU A 60 -19.78 27.98 -3.11
CA LEU A 60 -19.60 28.83 -4.28
C LEU A 60 -20.78 28.69 -5.27
N PRO A 61 -21.11 29.75 -6.04
CA PRO A 61 -22.11 29.65 -7.08
C PRO A 61 -21.67 28.78 -8.22
N GLN A 62 -22.66 28.14 -8.90
CA GLN A 62 -22.48 27.44 -10.14
C GLN A 62 -23.05 28.26 -11.29
N ILE A 63 -22.30 28.41 -12.36
CA ILE A 63 -22.71 29.11 -13.57
C ILE A 63 -22.79 28.09 -14.71
N ASN A 64 -23.98 27.99 -15.29
CA ASN A 64 -24.26 27.05 -16.39
C ASN A 64 -24.75 27.84 -17.62
N ILE A 65 -24.29 27.44 -18.79
CA ILE A 65 -24.81 27.90 -20.06
C ILE A 65 -25.46 26.71 -20.79
N ASN A 66 -26.70 26.91 -21.22
CA ASN A 66 -27.43 25.91 -22.00
C ASN A 66 -27.90 26.56 -23.30
N VAL A 67 -27.63 25.90 -24.41
CA VAL A 67 -28.15 26.31 -25.73
C VAL A 67 -28.88 25.13 -26.31
N GLY A 68 -30.09 25.38 -26.75
CA GLY A 68 -30.93 24.35 -27.34
C GLY A 68 -31.59 24.84 -28.62
N GLN A 69 -31.79 23.93 -29.58
CA GLN A 69 -32.65 24.16 -30.73
C GLN A 69 -33.79 23.13 -30.69
N ASN A 70 -35.01 23.65 -30.73
CA ASN A 70 -36.20 22.82 -30.78
C ASN A 70 -36.91 23.05 -32.10
N ASN A 71 -37.14 21.96 -32.84
CA ASN A 71 -37.93 21.99 -34.09
C ASN A 71 -39.15 21.11 -33.87
N SER A 72 -40.34 21.65 -34.12
CA SER A 72 -41.56 20.89 -34.00
C SER A 72 -42.50 21.11 -35.19
N ILE A 73 -43.23 20.09 -35.54
CA ILE A 73 -44.34 20.14 -36.47
C ILE A 73 -45.56 19.66 -35.69
N SER A 74 -46.59 20.53 -35.60
CA SER A 74 -47.83 20.21 -34.95
C SER A 74 -48.99 20.32 -35.96
N ASP A 75 -49.65 19.21 -36.20
CA ASP A 75 -50.84 19.18 -37.07
C ASP A 75 -52.12 19.32 -36.23
N GLN A 76 -52.76 20.49 -36.32
CA GLN A 76 -53.97 20.80 -35.60
C GLN A 76 -55.16 20.92 -36.50
N ARG A 77 -55.10 20.51 -37.79
CA ARG A 77 -56.14 20.62 -38.78
C ARG A 77 -57.42 19.85 -38.39
N ASN A 78 -57.28 18.76 -37.71
CA ASN A 78 -58.38 17.91 -37.25
C ASN A 78 -58.69 18.04 -35.76
N ASN A 79 -58.19 19.08 -35.09
CA ASN A 79 -58.44 19.31 -33.68
C ASN A 79 -59.70 20.15 -33.48
N PRO A 80 -60.80 19.59 -32.99
CA PRO A 80 -62.12 20.29 -32.94
C PRO A 80 -62.16 21.45 -31.93
N ILE A 81 -61.16 21.55 -31.06
CA ILE A 81 -61.01 22.60 -30.02
C ILE A 81 -60.00 23.68 -30.46
N SER A 82 -59.34 23.48 -31.57
CA SER A 82 -58.32 24.46 -32.02
C SER A 82 -58.98 25.64 -32.71
N PHE A 83 -58.71 26.85 -32.24
CA PHE A 83 -59.14 28.10 -32.92
C PHE A 83 -58.28 28.40 -34.16
N ALA A 84 -57.22 27.61 -34.41
CA ALA A 84 -56.35 27.74 -35.57
C ALA A 84 -56.07 26.33 -36.16
N PRO A 85 -56.89 25.78 -37.00
CA PRO A 85 -56.79 24.44 -37.56
C PRO A 85 -55.75 24.39 -38.68
N TYR A 86 -54.49 24.66 -38.35
CA TYR A 86 -53.39 24.73 -39.31
C TYR A 86 -52.30 23.73 -38.97
N LEU A 87 -51.38 23.50 -39.91
CA LEU A 87 -50.11 22.86 -39.70
C LEU A 87 -49.10 23.91 -39.18
N PHE A 88 -48.61 23.74 -37.96
CA PHE A 88 -47.64 24.61 -37.36
C PHE A 88 -46.26 23.98 -37.48
N GLN A 89 -45.31 24.73 -38.03
CA GLN A 89 -43.88 24.39 -37.98
C GLN A 89 -43.19 25.44 -37.14
N SER A 90 -42.56 25.04 -36.02
CA SER A 90 -41.74 25.92 -35.22
C SER A 90 -40.29 25.49 -35.22
N SER A 91 -39.41 26.46 -35.23
CA SER A 91 -37.96 26.29 -35.03
C SER A 91 -37.52 27.38 -34.07
N ASP A 92 -37.16 26.95 -32.86
CA ASP A 92 -36.81 27.83 -31.77
C ASP A 92 -35.36 27.54 -31.34
N VAL A 93 -34.52 28.58 -31.28
CA VAL A 93 -33.19 28.55 -30.66
C VAL A 93 -33.26 29.27 -29.34
N SER A 94 -32.94 28.59 -28.27
CA SER A 94 -32.89 29.15 -26.90
C SER A 94 -31.52 29.09 -26.31
N GLY A 95 -31.14 30.13 -25.57
CA GLY A 95 -29.93 30.21 -24.77
C GLY A 95 -30.30 30.60 -23.34
N ASN A 96 -29.69 29.90 -22.38
CA ASN A 96 -29.86 30.22 -20.98
C ASN A 96 -28.47 30.31 -20.33
N LEU A 97 -28.19 31.42 -19.66
CA LEU A 97 -27.07 31.59 -18.73
C LEU A 97 -27.66 31.69 -17.33
N ALA A 98 -27.36 30.69 -16.47
CA ALA A 98 -27.93 30.60 -15.13
C ALA A 98 -26.84 30.52 -14.08
N LEU A 99 -26.95 31.37 -13.07
CA LEU A 99 -26.20 31.32 -11.82
C LEU A 99 -27.10 30.72 -10.73
N ASN A 100 -26.63 29.65 -10.10
CA ASN A 100 -27.28 29.02 -8.96
C ASN A 100 -26.36 29.09 -7.75
N TRP A 101 -26.82 29.69 -6.66
CA TRP A 101 -26.02 29.86 -5.45
C TRP A 101 -26.85 29.56 -4.20
N THR A 102 -26.36 28.61 -3.42
CA THR A 102 -26.92 28.35 -2.09
C THR A 102 -26.28 29.31 -1.10
N ILE A 103 -27.07 30.31 -0.65
CA ILE A 103 -26.59 31.32 0.29
C ILE A 103 -26.63 30.80 1.73
N PHE A 104 -27.64 30.01 2.06
CA PHE A 104 -27.78 29.38 3.36
C PHE A 104 -28.50 28.05 3.24
N ASN A 105 -28.01 27.03 3.94
CA ASN A 105 -28.59 25.68 4.00
C ASN A 105 -28.58 25.09 5.41
N GLY A 106 -28.80 25.90 6.41
CA GLY A 106 -28.84 25.42 7.79
C GLY A 106 -27.48 24.96 8.33
N PHE A 107 -26.39 25.63 7.95
CA PHE A 107 -25.01 25.27 8.30
C PHE A 107 -24.48 23.96 7.69
N GLY A 108 -25.23 23.36 6.78
CA GLY A 108 -24.81 22.12 6.11
C GLY A 108 -23.54 22.28 5.30
N ILE A 109 -23.34 23.44 4.63
CA ILE A 109 -22.10 23.77 3.90
C ILE A 109 -20.89 23.78 4.84
N GLN A 110 -21.02 24.39 6.03
CA GLN A 110 -19.95 24.41 7.03
C GLN A 110 -19.62 22.98 7.53
N ALA A 111 -20.65 22.20 7.85
CA ALA A 111 -20.44 20.81 8.28
C ALA A 111 -19.81 19.95 7.16
N ASN A 112 -20.20 20.18 5.89
CA ASN A 112 -19.60 19.51 4.75
C ASN A 112 -18.12 19.91 4.57
N LYS A 113 -17.77 21.20 4.73
CA LYS A 113 -16.37 21.64 4.70
C LYS A 113 -15.53 20.98 5.81
N ASN A 114 -16.07 20.89 7.03
CA ASN A 114 -15.42 20.18 8.13
C ASN A 114 -15.26 18.69 7.83
N LYS A 115 -16.27 18.06 7.18
CA LYS A 115 -16.18 16.67 6.73
C LYS A 115 -15.04 16.47 5.71
N LEU A 116 -14.93 17.36 4.71
CA LEU A 116 -13.85 17.30 3.70
C LEU A 116 -12.47 17.44 4.36
N GLU A 117 -12.33 18.29 5.37
CA GLU A 117 -11.10 18.41 6.16
C GLU A 117 -10.76 17.12 6.90
N GLN A 118 -11.74 16.46 7.54
CA GLN A 118 -11.52 15.17 8.20
C GLN A 118 -11.16 14.06 7.20
N LEU A 119 -11.74 14.07 6.00
CA LEU A 119 -11.39 13.14 4.92
C LEU A 119 -9.95 13.34 4.44
N GLN A 120 -9.49 14.58 4.35
CA GLN A 120 -8.08 14.87 4.06
C GLN A 120 -7.16 14.27 5.14
N ILE A 121 -7.42 14.56 6.43
CA ILE A 121 -6.64 14.03 7.55
C ILE A 121 -6.67 12.50 7.56
N GLN A 122 -7.81 11.88 7.24
CA GLN A 122 -7.92 10.42 7.13
C GLN A 122 -7.03 9.87 6.00
N SER A 123 -6.97 10.57 4.86
CA SER A 123 -6.09 10.17 3.76
C SER A 123 -4.60 10.29 4.11
N GLU A 124 -4.21 11.32 4.88
CA GLU A 124 -2.85 11.51 5.39
C GLU A 124 -2.47 10.38 6.37
N ASN A 125 -3.37 10.00 7.29
CA ASN A 125 -3.14 8.85 8.17
C ASN A 125 -3.07 7.53 7.40
N THR A 126 -3.86 7.37 6.33
CA THR A 126 -3.79 6.19 5.46
C THR A 126 -2.44 6.12 4.74
N ALA A 127 -1.90 7.26 4.30
CA ALA A 127 -0.54 7.33 3.74
C ALA A 127 0.53 7.00 4.80
N THR A 128 0.36 7.47 6.04
CA THR A 128 1.24 7.08 7.16
C THR A 128 1.22 5.58 7.40
N LEU A 129 0.05 4.95 7.39
CA LEU A 129 -0.09 3.49 7.54
C LEU A 129 0.60 2.73 6.39
N ALA A 130 0.52 3.23 5.16
CA ALA A 130 1.24 2.65 4.02
C ALA A 130 2.76 2.74 4.22
N ILE A 131 3.27 3.86 4.74
CA ILE A 131 4.68 4.04 5.09
C ILE A 131 5.09 3.04 6.18
N GLU A 132 4.33 2.92 7.27
CA GLU A 132 4.60 1.97 8.36
C GLU A 132 4.64 0.52 7.83
N ASN A 133 3.69 0.14 6.99
CA ASN A 133 3.63 -1.19 6.38
C ASN A 133 4.82 -1.44 5.44
N THR A 134 5.21 -0.45 4.65
CA THR A 134 6.33 -0.55 3.72
C THR A 134 7.65 -0.68 4.47
N ILE A 135 7.90 0.14 5.50
CA ILE A 135 9.11 0.04 6.33
C ILE A 135 9.18 -1.35 6.98
N HIS A 136 8.08 -1.80 7.60
CA HIS A 136 7.99 -3.14 8.21
C HIS A 136 8.29 -4.23 7.19
N GLY A 137 7.65 -4.19 6.02
CA GLY A 137 7.87 -5.15 4.94
C GLY A 137 9.32 -5.18 4.45
N ILE A 138 9.96 -4.01 4.28
CA ILE A 138 11.36 -3.89 3.87
C ILE A 138 12.30 -4.45 4.95
N ILE A 139 12.08 -4.15 6.23
CA ILE A 139 12.88 -4.71 7.33
C ILE A 139 12.83 -6.24 7.28
N LEU A 140 11.64 -6.82 7.19
CA LEU A 140 11.48 -8.28 7.15
C LEU A 140 12.10 -8.88 5.89
N SER A 141 11.84 -8.32 4.72
CA SER A 141 12.36 -8.84 3.45
C SER A 141 13.88 -8.73 3.35
N TYR A 142 14.46 -7.64 3.87
CA TYR A 142 15.91 -7.45 3.95
C TYR A 142 16.59 -8.51 4.83
N TYR A 143 16.09 -8.71 6.05
CA TYR A 143 16.67 -9.70 6.96
C TYR A 143 16.37 -11.13 6.52
N GLN A 144 15.24 -11.39 5.86
CA GLN A 144 14.97 -12.67 5.22
C GLN A 144 16.02 -12.97 4.14
N ALA A 145 16.30 -12.00 3.24
CA ALA A 145 17.32 -12.16 2.21
C ALA A 145 18.73 -12.35 2.82
N LYS A 146 19.04 -11.60 3.87
CA LYS A 146 20.31 -11.74 4.58
C LYS A 146 20.43 -13.11 5.25
N MET A 147 19.37 -13.62 5.86
CA MET A 147 19.31 -14.96 6.45
C MET A 147 19.55 -16.03 5.37
N GLN A 148 18.85 -15.95 4.22
CA GLN A 148 19.06 -16.88 3.10
C GLN A 148 20.52 -16.85 2.60
N LYS A 149 21.14 -15.67 2.57
CA LYS A 149 22.56 -15.55 2.19
C LYS A 149 23.49 -16.23 3.18
N GLU A 150 23.26 -16.07 4.48
CA GLU A 150 24.10 -16.70 5.51
C GLU A 150 23.93 -18.24 5.49
N GLN A 151 22.72 -18.73 5.28
CA GLN A 151 22.46 -20.16 5.07
C GLN A 151 23.15 -20.68 3.82
N LEU A 152 23.12 -19.91 2.71
CA LEU A 152 23.86 -20.24 1.48
C LEU A 152 25.37 -20.34 1.74
N ASN A 153 25.92 -19.41 2.52
CA ASN A 153 27.34 -19.44 2.89
C ASN A 153 27.70 -20.69 3.72
N LEU A 154 26.82 -21.12 4.64
CA LEU A 154 26.99 -22.36 5.39
C LEU A 154 27.03 -23.59 4.48
N ILE A 155 26.08 -23.70 3.56
CA ILE A 155 26.00 -24.82 2.60
C ILE A 155 27.21 -24.79 1.66
N PHE A 156 27.63 -23.61 1.19
CA PHE A 156 28.83 -23.47 0.37
C PHE A 156 30.09 -24.02 1.07
N ASN A 157 30.28 -23.68 2.37
CA ASN A 157 31.39 -24.21 3.16
C ASN A 157 31.29 -25.73 3.31
N LEU A 158 30.09 -26.28 3.44
CA LEU A 158 29.87 -27.72 3.51
C LEU A 158 30.24 -28.41 2.19
N ILE A 159 29.83 -27.87 1.03
CA ILE A 159 30.20 -28.41 -0.28
C ILE A 159 31.72 -28.43 -0.46
N GLN A 160 32.41 -27.35 -0.07
CA GLN A 160 33.89 -27.32 -0.17
C GLN A 160 34.51 -28.48 0.62
N LEU A 161 33.99 -28.74 1.83
CA LEU A 161 34.44 -29.85 2.65
C LEU A 161 34.10 -31.21 2.04
N SER A 162 32.85 -31.39 1.56
CA SER A 162 32.43 -32.64 0.90
C SER A 162 33.24 -32.93 -0.37
N LYS A 163 33.58 -31.89 -1.16
CA LYS A 163 34.43 -31.99 -2.32
C LYS A 163 35.86 -32.41 -1.95
N GLU A 164 36.46 -31.76 -0.95
CA GLU A 164 37.79 -32.12 -0.44
C GLU A 164 37.84 -33.60 -0.04
N LYS A 165 36.80 -34.08 0.67
CA LYS A 165 36.71 -35.47 1.09
C LYS A 165 36.56 -36.44 -0.07
N TYR A 166 35.71 -36.11 -1.04
CA TYR A 166 35.55 -36.93 -2.28
C TYR A 166 36.87 -37.02 -3.04
N ASP A 167 37.54 -35.88 -3.27
CA ASP A 167 38.82 -35.85 -4.01
C ASP A 167 39.90 -36.67 -3.29
N GLN A 168 39.98 -36.62 -1.98
CA GLN A 168 40.88 -37.44 -1.16
C GLN A 168 40.60 -38.93 -1.33
N GLN A 169 39.33 -39.33 -1.38
CA GLN A 169 38.91 -40.70 -1.50
C GLN A 169 39.14 -41.26 -2.94
N VAL A 170 38.96 -40.42 -3.97
CA VAL A 170 39.34 -40.73 -5.35
C VAL A 170 40.85 -41.04 -5.43
N LEU A 171 41.68 -40.19 -4.79
CA LEU A 171 43.13 -40.44 -4.77
C LEU A 171 43.50 -41.77 -4.07
N LYS A 172 42.92 -42.06 -2.89
CA LYS A 172 43.11 -43.37 -2.22
C LYS A 172 42.69 -44.55 -3.06
N SER A 173 41.56 -44.44 -3.78
CA SER A 173 41.06 -45.46 -4.67
C SER A 173 42.04 -45.73 -5.81
N ASN A 174 42.58 -44.67 -6.44
CA ASN A 174 43.53 -44.75 -7.53
C ASN A 174 44.88 -45.38 -7.09
N LEU A 175 45.27 -45.19 -5.81
CA LEU A 175 46.44 -45.80 -5.19
C LEU A 175 46.21 -47.26 -4.74
N GLY A 176 44.99 -47.79 -4.91
CA GLY A 176 44.63 -49.16 -4.55
C GLY A 176 44.43 -49.39 -3.03
N VAL A 177 44.39 -48.33 -2.22
CA VAL A 177 44.18 -48.41 -0.78
C VAL A 177 42.80 -47.89 -0.33
N GLY A 178 41.98 -47.44 -1.29
CA GLY A 178 40.64 -46.94 -1.06
C GLY A 178 39.54 -47.99 -1.05
N VAL A 179 38.53 -47.84 -0.20
CA VAL A 179 37.36 -48.71 -0.15
C VAL A 179 36.27 -48.10 -1.09
N LYS A 180 35.85 -48.89 -2.10
CA LYS A 180 34.85 -48.41 -3.08
C LYS A 180 33.55 -47.94 -2.44
N PHE A 181 33.13 -48.56 -1.34
CA PHE A 181 31.94 -48.14 -0.58
C PHE A 181 32.09 -46.70 -0.04
N GLU A 182 33.24 -46.34 0.54
CA GLU A 182 33.48 -45.00 1.04
C GLU A 182 33.52 -43.94 -0.07
N LEU A 183 34.12 -44.30 -1.23
CA LEU A 183 34.12 -43.42 -2.41
C LEU A 183 32.71 -43.07 -2.86
N LEU A 184 31.84 -44.08 -3.03
CA LEU A 184 30.45 -43.87 -3.44
C LEU A 184 29.65 -43.09 -2.41
N GLN A 185 29.94 -43.25 -1.11
CA GLN A 185 29.31 -42.50 -0.05
C GLN A 185 29.69 -41.01 -0.10
N TYR A 186 30.97 -40.67 -0.27
CA TYR A 186 31.40 -39.26 -0.38
C TYR A 186 30.89 -38.64 -1.70
N GLU A 187 30.78 -39.38 -2.78
CA GLU A 187 30.16 -38.97 -4.02
C GLU A 187 28.69 -38.58 -3.78
N ASN A 188 27.90 -39.47 -3.16
CA ASN A 188 26.52 -39.22 -2.82
C ASN A 188 26.32 -38.00 -1.92
N ASN A 189 27.21 -37.84 -0.91
CA ASN A 189 27.15 -36.67 -0.03
C ASN A 189 27.41 -35.36 -0.80
N LEU A 190 28.42 -35.34 -1.69
CA LEU A 190 28.73 -34.20 -2.53
C LEU A 190 27.56 -33.81 -3.47
N LEU A 191 26.93 -34.83 -4.09
CA LEU A 191 25.78 -34.63 -4.97
C LEU A 191 24.57 -34.08 -4.20
N ALA A 192 24.29 -34.59 -2.97
CA ALA A 192 23.21 -34.13 -2.11
C ALA A 192 23.47 -32.68 -1.63
N ASP A 193 24.69 -32.36 -1.21
CA ASP A 193 25.09 -31.03 -0.78
C ASP A 193 25.03 -30.02 -1.94
N SER A 194 25.43 -30.45 -3.16
CA SER A 194 25.33 -29.64 -4.37
C SER A 194 23.87 -29.35 -4.75
N SER A 195 22.99 -30.31 -4.63
CA SER A 195 21.55 -30.08 -4.81
C SER A 195 20.97 -29.09 -3.83
N SER A 196 21.34 -29.22 -2.55
CA SER A 196 20.93 -28.31 -1.48
C SER A 196 21.43 -26.88 -1.73
N PHE A 197 22.63 -26.73 -2.27
CA PHE A 197 23.20 -25.44 -2.63
C PHE A 197 22.36 -24.72 -3.70
N TYR A 198 22.04 -25.39 -4.79
CA TYR A 198 21.25 -24.77 -5.87
C TYR A 198 19.86 -24.38 -5.41
N LEU A 199 19.21 -25.18 -4.55
CA LEU A 199 17.92 -24.82 -3.96
C LEU A 199 18.04 -23.58 -3.05
N GLN A 200 19.08 -23.51 -2.24
CA GLN A 200 19.33 -22.38 -1.35
C GLN A 200 19.72 -21.11 -2.13
N GLU A 201 20.48 -21.24 -3.20
CA GLU A 201 20.82 -20.13 -4.10
C GLU A 201 19.57 -19.54 -4.73
N LEU A 202 18.66 -20.40 -5.23
CA LEU A 202 17.37 -19.96 -5.75
C LEU A 202 16.53 -19.27 -4.68
N ALA A 203 16.51 -19.79 -3.45
CA ALA A 203 15.78 -19.17 -2.33
C ALA A 203 16.34 -17.77 -2.00
N PHE A 204 17.66 -17.60 -2.02
CA PHE A 204 18.30 -16.30 -1.84
C PHE A 204 17.93 -15.33 -2.99
N GLN A 205 18.04 -15.76 -4.25
CA GLN A 205 17.68 -14.91 -5.40
C GLN A 205 16.21 -14.46 -5.33
N ASN A 206 15.29 -15.38 -5.01
CA ASN A 206 13.88 -15.05 -4.84
C ASN A 206 13.65 -14.05 -3.70
N SER A 207 14.40 -14.14 -2.60
CA SER A 207 14.30 -13.18 -1.49
C SER A 207 14.80 -11.78 -1.88
N ILE A 208 15.83 -11.67 -2.74
CA ILE A 208 16.27 -10.39 -3.32
C ILE A 208 15.19 -9.79 -4.24
N ARG A 209 14.55 -10.61 -5.10
CA ARG A 209 13.45 -10.16 -5.96
C ARG A 209 12.28 -9.61 -5.15
N ASN A 210 11.91 -10.28 -4.06
CA ASN A 210 10.87 -9.80 -3.15
C ASN A 210 11.24 -8.46 -2.49
N LEU A 211 12.49 -8.32 -2.05
CA LEU A 211 12.99 -7.06 -1.50
C LEU A 211 12.96 -5.94 -2.56
N ASN A 212 13.38 -6.22 -3.78
CA ASN A 212 13.35 -5.29 -4.90
C ASN A 212 11.93 -4.81 -5.21
N LEU A 213 10.95 -5.72 -5.21
CA LEU A 213 9.54 -5.38 -5.40
C LEU A 213 9.05 -4.40 -4.32
N LEU A 214 9.33 -4.68 -3.05
CA LEU A 214 8.95 -3.80 -1.94
C LEU A 214 9.64 -2.44 -1.99
N MET A 215 10.89 -2.39 -2.44
CA MET A 215 11.62 -1.14 -2.64
C MET A 215 11.16 -0.37 -3.89
N GLY A 216 10.40 -0.98 -4.82
CA GLY A 216 10.11 -0.39 -6.13
C GLY A 216 11.37 -0.25 -7.01
N ALA A 217 12.35 -1.14 -6.81
CA ALA A 217 13.57 -1.23 -7.61
C ALA A 217 13.39 -2.21 -8.76
N ASP A 218 14.38 -2.27 -9.67
CA ASP A 218 14.41 -3.30 -10.72
C ASP A 218 14.44 -4.68 -10.08
N ILE A 219 13.52 -5.57 -10.49
CA ILE A 219 13.30 -6.89 -9.90
C ILE A 219 14.56 -7.77 -9.96
N GLU A 220 15.31 -7.70 -11.06
CA GLU A 220 16.51 -8.51 -11.27
C GLU A 220 17.80 -7.85 -10.76
N LYS A 221 17.70 -6.68 -10.13
CA LYS A 221 18.88 -6.01 -9.58
C LYS A 221 19.48 -6.82 -8.44
N GLU A 222 20.77 -7.12 -8.55
CA GLU A 222 21.53 -7.80 -7.51
C GLU A 222 22.12 -6.81 -6.50
N TRP A 223 22.21 -7.25 -5.23
CA TRP A 223 22.73 -6.45 -4.14
C TRP A 223 23.67 -7.24 -3.23
N ILE A 224 24.68 -6.55 -2.72
CA ILE A 224 25.48 -7.02 -1.58
C ILE A 224 24.86 -6.48 -0.29
N LEU A 225 24.22 -7.34 0.50
CA LEU A 225 23.59 -6.95 1.76
C LEU A 225 24.64 -6.69 2.82
N SER A 226 24.81 -5.43 3.25
CA SER A 226 25.90 -5.02 4.15
C SER A 226 25.54 -5.02 5.65
N SER A 227 24.25 -4.90 6.01
CA SER A 227 23.83 -4.95 7.42
C SER A 227 23.92 -6.38 7.97
N GLU A 228 24.43 -6.51 9.18
CA GLU A 228 24.52 -7.81 9.86
C GLU A 228 23.20 -8.17 10.54
N ILE A 229 22.94 -9.49 10.66
CA ILE A 229 21.84 -10.00 11.50
C ILE A 229 22.27 -9.98 12.94
N LYS A 230 22.02 -8.89 13.65
CA LYS A 230 22.32 -8.74 15.08
C LYS A 230 21.06 -8.29 15.82
N PRO A 231 20.26 -9.22 16.34
CA PRO A 231 19.11 -8.84 17.16
C PRO A 231 19.55 -8.09 18.43
N GLU A 232 18.90 -6.97 18.69
CA GLU A 232 19.06 -6.28 19.97
C GLU A 232 18.23 -6.99 21.05
N LEU A 233 18.86 -7.26 22.19
CA LEU A 233 18.26 -7.99 23.31
C LEU A 233 17.70 -7.04 24.37
N ASN A 234 17.04 -5.96 23.96
CA ASN A 234 16.50 -4.96 24.87
C ASN A 234 15.34 -5.54 25.69
N ASP A 235 15.33 -5.23 26.99
CA ASP A 235 14.18 -5.55 27.83
C ASP A 235 13.07 -4.54 27.58
N LYS A 236 11.89 -5.05 27.30
CA LYS A 236 10.69 -4.26 27.01
C LYS A 236 9.66 -4.50 28.11
N ASP A 237 8.99 -3.43 28.54
CA ASP A 237 7.88 -3.53 29.49
C ASP A 237 6.55 -3.55 28.72
N PHE A 238 5.70 -4.52 29.04
CA PHE A 238 4.41 -4.71 28.38
C PHE A 238 3.46 -3.53 28.58
N ASN A 239 3.41 -2.96 29.80
CA ASN A 239 2.50 -1.86 30.09
C ASN A 239 2.91 -0.57 29.34
N THR A 240 4.20 -0.32 29.22
CA THR A 240 4.75 0.77 28.42
C THR A 240 4.34 0.61 26.96
N LEU A 241 4.57 -0.58 26.36
CA LEU A 241 4.20 -0.87 24.98
C LEU A 241 2.68 -0.74 24.75
N LYS A 242 1.85 -1.20 25.70
CA LYS A 242 0.39 -1.07 25.62
C LYS A 242 -0.05 0.40 25.59
N ASN A 243 0.50 1.22 26.47
CA ASN A 243 0.17 2.65 26.52
C ASN A 243 0.60 3.37 25.24
N GLU A 244 1.80 3.07 24.75
CA GLU A 244 2.32 3.60 23.48
C GLU A 244 1.44 3.19 22.30
N MET A 245 1.03 1.94 22.22
CA MET A 245 0.14 1.44 21.18
C MET A 245 -1.21 2.15 21.21
N LEU A 246 -1.85 2.27 22.37
CA LEU A 246 -3.15 2.95 22.49
C LEU A 246 -3.07 4.44 22.12
N ALA A 247 -1.91 5.09 22.35
CA ALA A 247 -1.71 6.50 22.03
C ALA A 247 -1.33 6.76 20.57
N ASN A 248 -0.50 5.87 19.97
CA ASN A 248 0.17 6.17 18.71
C ASN A 248 -0.30 5.33 17.52
N ASN A 249 -0.96 4.20 17.74
CA ASN A 249 -1.34 3.29 16.67
C ASN A 249 -2.24 3.97 15.61
N THR A 250 -1.80 3.95 14.36
CA THR A 250 -2.44 4.67 13.26
C THR A 250 -3.85 4.13 12.95
N ASN A 251 -4.13 2.85 13.18
CA ASN A 251 -5.48 2.30 12.99
C ASN A 251 -6.47 2.85 14.02
N ILE A 252 -6.05 3.01 15.29
CA ILE A 252 -6.86 3.65 16.33
C ILE A 252 -7.18 5.11 15.95
N LYS A 253 -6.17 5.86 15.49
CA LYS A 253 -6.36 7.25 15.01
C LYS A 253 -7.38 7.31 13.86
N ASN A 254 -7.28 6.39 12.90
CA ASN A 254 -8.24 6.32 11.79
C ASN A 254 -9.67 6.00 12.27
N GLN A 255 -9.84 5.16 13.29
CA GLN A 255 -11.17 4.87 13.83
C GLN A 255 -11.77 6.08 14.56
N PHE A 256 -10.97 6.89 15.24
CA PHE A 256 -11.43 8.16 15.79
C PHE A 256 -11.88 9.14 14.70
N LEU A 257 -11.20 9.15 13.56
CA LEU A 257 -11.63 9.97 12.41
C LEU A 257 -12.95 9.48 11.82
N ASN A 258 -13.20 8.15 11.75
CA ASN A 258 -14.48 7.60 11.32
C ASN A 258 -15.64 8.08 12.23
N ILE A 259 -15.41 8.10 13.55
CA ILE A 259 -16.38 8.67 14.51
C ILE A 259 -16.61 10.15 14.22
N SER A 260 -15.55 10.92 14.02
CA SER A 260 -15.63 12.35 13.71
C SER A 260 -16.36 12.63 12.39
N LEU A 261 -16.10 11.85 11.35
CA LEU A 261 -16.79 11.94 10.05
C LEU A 261 -18.30 11.70 10.21
N ASN A 262 -18.70 10.67 10.95
CA ASN A 262 -20.11 10.40 11.23
C ASN A 262 -20.77 11.54 12.03
N GLN A 263 -20.04 12.21 12.92
CA GLN A 263 -20.51 13.40 13.62
C GLN A 263 -20.81 14.56 12.64
N GLN A 264 -19.99 14.74 11.60
CA GLN A 264 -20.26 15.70 10.55
C GLN A 264 -21.48 15.30 9.71
N ASP A 265 -21.68 14.01 9.42
CA ASP A 265 -22.88 13.50 8.74
C ASP A 265 -24.16 13.78 9.53
N ILE A 266 -24.12 13.62 10.87
CA ILE A 266 -25.22 14.01 11.76
C ILE A 266 -25.47 15.52 11.64
N SER A 267 -24.43 16.34 11.61
CA SER A 267 -24.54 17.80 11.48
C SER A 267 -25.12 18.22 10.13
N ILE A 268 -24.70 17.55 9.04
CA ILE A 268 -25.27 17.73 7.69
C ILE A 268 -26.75 17.32 7.67
N ALA A 269 -27.11 16.19 8.29
CA ALA A 269 -28.51 15.79 8.37
C ALA A 269 -29.37 16.78 9.18
N LYS A 270 -28.84 17.31 10.30
CA LYS A 270 -29.49 18.33 11.12
C LYS A 270 -29.70 19.64 10.37
N SER A 271 -28.89 19.99 9.39
CA SER A 271 -29.08 21.19 8.57
C SER A 271 -30.43 21.22 7.87
N SER A 272 -31.01 20.04 7.57
CA SER A 272 -32.34 19.92 6.97
C SER A 272 -33.52 20.40 7.84
N PHE A 273 -33.28 20.69 9.12
CA PHE A 273 -34.27 21.33 9.99
C PHE A 273 -34.32 22.86 9.82
N TYR A 274 -33.37 23.43 9.11
CA TYR A 274 -33.31 24.88 8.87
C TYR A 274 -33.81 25.22 7.46
N PRO A 275 -34.20 26.49 7.21
CA PRO A 275 -34.53 26.92 5.87
C PRO A 275 -33.32 26.84 4.93
N ASN A 276 -33.60 26.65 3.65
CA ASN A 276 -32.63 26.76 2.59
C ASN A 276 -32.90 28.01 1.76
N ILE A 277 -31.90 28.87 1.58
CA ILE A 277 -31.99 30.12 0.80
C ILE A 277 -31.08 30.00 -0.41
N ASN A 278 -31.68 30.05 -1.60
CA ASN A 278 -30.98 29.99 -2.87
C ASN A 278 -31.18 31.29 -3.66
N LEU A 279 -30.13 31.75 -4.31
CA LEU A 279 -30.18 32.76 -5.36
C LEU A 279 -30.08 32.07 -6.72
N ASN A 280 -31.09 32.31 -7.58
CA ASN A 280 -31.09 31.91 -8.96
C ASN A 280 -31.14 33.19 -9.82
N ALA A 281 -30.07 33.48 -10.56
CA ALA A 281 -29.99 34.66 -11.40
C ALA A 281 -29.52 34.28 -12.81
N GLY A 282 -29.91 35.06 -13.80
CA GLY A 282 -29.48 34.76 -15.15
C GLY A 282 -30.17 35.52 -16.26
N THR A 283 -29.97 35.03 -17.46
CA THR A 283 -30.65 35.54 -18.66
C THR A 283 -31.07 34.41 -19.56
N ASN A 284 -32.31 34.54 -20.07
CA ASN A 284 -32.83 33.64 -21.07
C ASN A 284 -33.02 34.41 -22.39
N THR A 285 -32.52 33.89 -23.48
CA THR A 285 -32.81 34.40 -24.83
C THR A 285 -33.43 33.31 -25.67
N SER A 286 -34.43 33.65 -26.43
CA SER A 286 -35.00 32.76 -27.44
C SER A 286 -35.28 33.48 -28.72
N THR A 287 -35.05 32.83 -29.83
CA THR A 287 -35.40 33.31 -31.16
C THR A 287 -36.11 32.19 -31.87
N GLY A 288 -37.38 32.42 -32.19
CA GLY A 288 -38.25 31.46 -32.84
C GLY A 288 -38.75 31.90 -34.18
N LYS A 289 -38.97 30.94 -35.07
CA LYS A 289 -39.67 31.10 -36.31
C LYS A 289 -40.86 30.15 -36.32
N LEU A 290 -42.04 30.72 -36.50
CA LEU A 290 -43.30 29.97 -36.66
C LEU A 290 -43.78 30.11 -38.10
N ARG A 291 -44.08 29.01 -38.73
CA ARG A 291 -44.75 28.99 -40.05
C ARG A 291 -46.06 28.23 -39.91
N THR A 292 -47.12 28.85 -40.42
CA THR A 292 -48.44 28.22 -40.55
C THR A 292 -48.71 27.90 -42.00
N ASN A 293 -49.21 26.72 -42.27
CA ASN A 293 -49.69 26.35 -43.63
C ASN A 293 -51.17 26.08 -43.56
N ASP A 294 -51.92 27.01 -44.15
CA ASP A 294 -53.33 26.90 -44.36
C ASP A 294 -53.62 26.64 -45.88
N ALA A 295 -54.47 25.69 -46.19
CA ALA A 295 -54.84 25.36 -47.60
C ALA A 295 -55.47 26.54 -48.32
N ASN A 296 -56.02 27.51 -47.60
CA ASN A 296 -56.80 28.64 -48.14
C ASN A 296 -56.18 30.02 -47.91
N ALA A 297 -54.99 30.08 -47.31
CA ALA A 297 -54.29 31.32 -46.98
C ALA A 297 -52.81 31.26 -47.31
N PRO A 298 -52.12 32.40 -47.62
CA PRO A 298 -50.71 32.40 -47.84
C PRO A 298 -49.92 31.99 -46.53
N ILE A 299 -48.82 31.28 -46.70
CA ILE A 299 -47.96 30.85 -45.59
C ILE A 299 -47.57 32.07 -44.77
N GLN A 300 -48.02 32.12 -43.51
CA GLN A 300 -47.63 33.16 -42.58
C GLN A 300 -46.40 32.71 -41.82
N ALA A 301 -45.37 33.55 -41.87
CA ALA A 301 -44.16 33.37 -41.09
C ALA A 301 -44.06 34.47 -40.04
N ALA A 302 -44.02 34.10 -38.79
CA ALA A 302 -43.77 35.01 -37.69
C ALA A 302 -42.42 34.66 -37.06
N SER A 303 -41.63 35.68 -36.69
CA SER A 303 -40.44 35.52 -35.88
C SER A 303 -40.59 36.28 -34.57
N ASN A 304 -40.14 35.64 -33.49
CA ASN A 304 -40.07 36.29 -32.20
C ASN A 304 -38.63 36.26 -31.70
N ARG A 305 -38.27 37.24 -30.94
CA ARG A 305 -37.02 37.29 -30.15
C ARG A 305 -37.40 37.76 -28.76
N ASN A 306 -37.00 36.97 -27.78
CA ASN A 306 -37.21 37.31 -26.37
C ASN A 306 -35.85 37.32 -25.68
N LEU A 307 -35.65 38.32 -24.80
CA LEU A 307 -34.50 38.43 -23.92
C LEU A 307 -35.02 38.81 -22.52
N ASN A 308 -34.77 37.95 -21.55
CA ASN A 308 -35.26 38.12 -20.20
C ASN A 308 -34.09 37.97 -19.21
N TYR A 309 -34.02 38.89 -18.27
CA TYR A 309 -33.10 38.86 -17.11
C TYR A 309 -33.92 38.59 -15.86
N TYR A 310 -33.34 37.75 -14.98
CA TYR A 310 -33.99 37.42 -13.71
C TYR A 310 -33.00 37.32 -12.58
N ALA A 311 -33.43 37.61 -11.34
CA ALA A 311 -32.74 37.36 -10.10
C ALA A 311 -33.77 37.04 -9.03
N ASN A 312 -33.79 35.79 -8.59
CA ASN A 312 -34.80 35.26 -7.69
C ASN A 312 -34.17 34.73 -6.43
N PHE A 313 -34.58 35.20 -5.27
CA PHE A 313 -34.30 34.59 -3.99
C PHE A 313 -35.43 33.61 -3.67
N THR A 314 -35.07 32.39 -3.37
CA THR A 314 -36.00 31.33 -3.00
C THR A 314 -35.68 30.85 -1.59
N LEU A 315 -36.63 30.95 -0.68
CA LEU A 315 -36.55 30.39 0.67
C LEU A 315 -37.44 29.14 0.68
N ASN A 316 -36.82 27.98 0.93
CA ASN A 316 -37.50 26.70 1.11
C ASN A 316 -37.37 26.30 2.59
N PHE A 317 -38.50 26.17 3.26
CA PHE A 317 -38.56 25.68 4.65
C PHE A 317 -39.58 24.54 4.73
N ARG A 318 -39.07 23.37 5.11
CA ARG A 318 -39.90 22.17 5.20
C ARG A 318 -40.55 22.09 6.57
N LEU A 319 -41.85 22.40 6.64
CA LEU A 319 -42.62 22.34 7.86
C LEU A 319 -42.90 20.93 8.36
N PHE A 320 -43.13 20.02 7.45
CA PHE A 320 -43.43 18.62 7.75
C PHE A 320 -42.92 17.68 6.63
N ASP A 321 -42.24 16.61 7.04
CA ASP A 321 -41.65 15.63 6.14
C ASP A 321 -42.00 14.18 6.49
N GLY A 322 -43.04 13.97 7.30
CA GLY A 322 -43.40 12.66 7.80
C GLY A 322 -42.35 12.05 8.76
N GLY A 323 -41.50 12.88 9.36
CA GLY A 323 -40.42 12.46 10.28
C GLY A 323 -39.19 11.84 9.60
N LYS A 324 -39.01 12.07 8.30
CA LYS A 324 -37.89 11.50 7.50
C LYS A 324 -36.52 11.97 8.06
N VAL A 325 -36.36 13.28 8.29
CA VAL A 325 -35.11 13.85 8.80
C VAL A 325 -34.79 13.31 10.21
N ARG A 326 -35.80 13.21 11.09
CA ARG A 326 -35.57 12.66 12.46
C ARG A 326 -35.13 11.21 12.40
N ARG A 327 -35.72 10.39 11.53
CA ARG A 327 -35.28 8.98 11.37
C ARG A 327 -33.88 8.88 10.79
N ALA A 328 -33.52 9.75 9.82
CA ALA A 328 -32.17 9.77 9.26
C ALA A 328 -31.13 10.14 10.34
N ILE A 329 -31.40 11.17 11.16
CA ILE A 329 -30.51 11.53 12.27
C ILE A 329 -30.40 10.39 13.26
N LYS A 330 -31.51 9.74 13.65
CA LYS A 330 -31.48 8.63 14.59
C LYS A 330 -30.67 7.42 14.06
N ALA A 331 -30.77 7.15 12.74
CA ALA A 331 -29.95 6.12 12.10
C ALA A 331 -28.45 6.45 12.16
N LEU A 332 -28.08 7.72 11.93
CA LEU A 332 -26.69 8.18 12.03
C LEU A 332 -26.17 8.19 13.48
N GLU A 333 -27.05 8.47 14.47
CA GLU A 333 -26.69 8.33 15.89
C GLU A 333 -26.38 6.88 16.26
N ILE A 334 -27.20 5.92 15.79
CA ILE A 334 -26.93 4.50 15.97
C ILE A 334 -25.63 4.10 15.24
N GLN A 335 -25.38 4.64 14.05
CA GLN A 335 -24.10 4.41 13.35
C GLN A 335 -22.92 4.94 14.16
N ASN A 336 -23.08 6.05 14.87
CA ASN A 336 -22.03 6.57 15.77
C ASN A 336 -21.79 5.64 16.96
N GLU A 337 -22.84 5.07 17.57
CA GLU A 337 -22.72 4.06 18.62
C GLU A 337 -22.01 2.79 18.09
N MET A 338 -22.34 2.34 16.86
CA MET A 338 -21.63 1.24 16.19
C MET A 338 -20.14 1.54 16.01
N ASN A 339 -19.79 2.74 15.54
CA ASN A 339 -18.39 3.14 15.36
C ASN A 339 -17.62 3.19 16.70
N GLN A 340 -18.27 3.56 17.80
CA GLN A 340 -17.68 3.52 19.15
C GLN A 340 -17.44 2.07 19.60
N THR A 341 -18.42 1.19 19.39
CA THR A 341 -18.26 -0.24 19.69
C THR A 341 -17.15 -0.88 18.86
N GLN A 342 -17.02 -0.49 17.58
CA GLN A 342 -15.91 -0.92 16.71
C GLN A 342 -14.56 -0.45 17.23
N LEU A 343 -14.47 0.78 17.79
CA LEU A 343 -13.25 1.28 18.43
C LEU A 343 -12.88 0.42 19.64
N GLU A 344 -13.82 0.10 20.51
CA GLU A 344 -13.58 -0.77 21.67
C GLU A 344 -13.13 -2.16 21.23
N GLN A 345 -13.81 -2.75 20.24
CA GLN A 345 -13.42 -4.04 19.65
C GLN A 345 -11.99 -4.01 19.09
N MET A 346 -11.66 -2.97 18.32
CA MET A 346 -10.32 -2.79 17.74
C MET A 346 -9.26 -2.68 18.84
N GLN A 347 -9.51 -1.90 19.89
CA GLN A 347 -8.58 -1.79 21.02
C GLN A 347 -8.34 -3.15 21.70
N GLN A 348 -9.38 -3.96 21.93
CA GLN A 348 -9.22 -5.30 22.49
C GLN A 348 -8.43 -6.23 21.56
N GLN A 349 -8.69 -6.18 20.25
CA GLN A 349 -7.93 -6.95 19.26
C GLN A 349 -6.45 -6.59 19.24
N LEU A 350 -6.14 -5.29 19.26
CA LEU A 350 -4.75 -4.80 19.29
C LEU A 350 -4.04 -5.16 20.61
N ILE A 351 -4.74 -5.12 21.76
CA ILE A 351 -4.19 -5.58 23.05
C ILE A 351 -3.89 -7.09 22.99
N LEU A 352 -4.76 -7.89 22.41
CA LEU A 352 -4.53 -9.32 22.21
C LEU A 352 -3.31 -9.56 21.30
N GLU A 353 -3.25 -8.87 20.16
CA GLU A 353 -2.13 -8.97 19.22
C GLU A 353 -0.82 -8.57 19.87
N LEU A 354 -0.80 -7.45 20.62
CA LEU A 354 0.37 -7.00 21.37
C LEU A 354 0.80 -8.04 22.42
N SER A 355 -0.15 -8.61 23.17
CA SER A 355 0.14 -9.62 24.19
C SER A 355 0.78 -10.87 23.57
N ASN A 356 0.21 -11.37 22.47
CA ASN A 356 0.76 -12.51 21.75
C ASN A 356 2.13 -12.23 21.16
N THR A 357 2.31 -11.07 20.53
CA THR A 357 3.60 -10.66 19.92
C THR A 357 4.67 -10.45 20.98
N PHE A 358 4.31 -9.88 22.13
CA PHE A 358 5.24 -9.70 23.26
C PHE A 358 5.68 -11.04 23.86
N ALA A 359 4.75 -11.96 24.10
CA ALA A 359 5.04 -13.33 24.57
C ALA A 359 5.94 -14.07 23.57
N LEU A 360 5.65 -13.91 22.26
CA LEU A 360 6.45 -14.47 21.17
C LEU A 360 7.87 -13.89 21.17
N TYR A 361 8.03 -12.56 21.30
CA TYR A 361 9.32 -11.87 21.39
C TYR A 361 10.15 -12.42 22.56
N GLN A 362 9.57 -12.56 23.75
CA GLN A 362 10.27 -13.10 24.92
C GLN A 362 10.70 -14.56 24.72
N THR A 363 9.88 -15.36 24.08
CA THR A 363 10.19 -16.77 23.77
C THR A 363 11.29 -16.85 22.71
N ARG A 364 11.20 -16.08 21.63
CA ARG A 364 12.22 -16.02 20.57
C ARG A 364 13.56 -15.53 21.07
N LYS A 365 13.58 -14.60 22.03
CA LYS A 365 14.80 -14.14 22.70
C LYS A 365 15.52 -15.31 23.39
N LYS A 366 14.79 -16.16 24.12
CA LYS A 366 15.35 -17.35 24.76
C LYS A 366 15.85 -18.38 23.74
N ILE A 367 15.06 -18.64 22.68
CA ILE A 367 15.41 -19.59 21.62
C ILE A 367 16.67 -19.14 20.89
N PHE A 368 16.79 -17.85 20.56
CA PHE A 368 17.98 -17.28 19.94
C PHE A 368 19.24 -17.50 20.79
N GLU A 369 19.18 -17.25 22.10
CA GLU A 369 20.31 -17.48 22.99
C GLU A 369 20.71 -18.95 23.08
N LEU A 370 19.74 -19.87 23.08
CA LEU A 370 20.01 -21.33 23.05
C LEU A 370 20.66 -21.75 21.73
N ASN A 371 20.12 -21.31 20.58
CA ASN A 371 20.64 -21.65 19.27
C ASN A 371 22.04 -21.06 19.04
N LYS A 372 22.30 -19.85 19.57
CA LYS A 372 23.65 -19.25 19.53
C LYS A 372 24.68 -20.11 20.26
N LYS A 373 24.35 -20.62 21.45
CA LYS A 373 25.23 -21.52 22.22
C LYS A 373 25.38 -22.86 21.48
N ALA A 374 24.30 -23.42 20.96
CA ALA A 374 24.34 -24.69 20.20
C ALA A 374 25.22 -24.59 18.96
N PHE A 375 25.15 -23.49 18.21
CA PHE A 375 26.00 -23.27 17.04
C PHE A 375 27.49 -23.16 17.39
N ILE A 376 27.83 -22.45 18.47
CA ILE A 376 29.21 -22.35 18.94
C ILE A 376 29.75 -23.75 19.28
N ALA A 377 29.00 -24.52 20.07
CA ALA A 377 29.38 -25.88 20.45
C ALA A 377 29.51 -26.84 19.24
N SER A 378 28.59 -26.77 18.28
CA SER A 378 28.64 -27.59 17.09
C SER A 378 29.81 -27.24 16.17
N LYS A 379 30.18 -25.93 16.10
CA LYS A 379 31.34 -25.48 15.34
C LYS A 379 32.65 -26.02 15.95
N GLU A 380 32.78 -25.91 17.27
CA GLU A 380 33.97 -26.49 17.97
C GLU A 380 34.02 -28.01 17.78
N ASN A 381 32.88 -28.71 17.89
CA ASN A 381 32.84 -30.16 17.66
C ASN A 381 33.25 -30.54 16.23
N LEU A 382 32.84 -29.75 15.22
CA LEU A 382 33.26 -29.98 13.85
C LEU A 382 34.79 -29.85 13.68
N GLU A 383 35.41 -28.84 14.30
CA GLU A 383 36.87 -28.66 14.23
C GLU A 383 37.62 -29.84 14.91
N ILE A 384 37.15 -30.33 16.04
CA ILE A 384 37.67 -31.53 16.69
C ILE A 384 37.48 -32.77 15.80
N ALA A 385 36.29 -32.91 15.19
CA ALA A 385 35.98 -34.03 14.30
C ALA A 385 36.85 -34.06 13.05
N ARG A 386 37.17 -32.90 12.46
CA ARG A 386 38.09 -32.76 11.33
C ARG A 386 39.48 -33.31 11.68
N PHE A 387 39.98 -33.00 12.87
CA PHE A 387 41.28 -33.53 13.32
C PHE A 387 41.24 -35.06 13.52
N LYS A 388 40.19 -35.58 14.19
CA LYS A 388 40.03 -37.01 14.46
C LYS A 388 39.83 -37.85 13.18
N GLU A 389 39.14 -37.31 12.20
CA GLU A 389 38.92 -37.97 10.92
C GLU A 389 40.24 -38.08 10.12
N LYS A 390 41.03 -36.99 10.05
CA LYS A 390 42.35 -37.00 9.41
C LYS A 390 43.34 -38.03 10.05
N THR A 391 43.19 -38.31 11.33
CA THR A 391 43.98 -39.28 12.07
C THR A 391 43.37 -40.69 12.08
N GLY A 392 42.21 -40.90 11.43
CA GLY A 392 41.51 -42.18 11.37
C GLY A 392 40.80 -42.58 12.66
N LEU A 393 40.66 -41.68 13.63
CA LEU A 393 40.02 -41.93 14.94
C LEU A 393 38.49 -41.93 14.90
N ILE A 394 37.87 -41.43 13.83
CA ILE A 394 36.42 -41.51 13.58
C ILE A 394 36.17 -41.94 12.14
N ASN A 395 35.09 -42.66 11.92
CA ASN A 395 34.68 -43.10 10.59
C ASN A 395 33.90 -42.00 9.84
N SER A 396 33.70 -42.21 8.51
CA SER A 396 33.01 -41.27 7.64
C SER A 396 31.57 -40.97 8.03
N PHE A 397 30.84 -41.95 8.61
CA PHE A 397 29.44 -41.75 9.05
C PHE A 397 29.35 -40.80 10.25
N ASN A 398 30.15 -41.02 11.26
CA ASN A 398 30.19 -40.17 12.43
C ASN A 398 30.64 -38.74 12.10
N PHE A 399 31.61 -38.64 11.17
CA PHE A 399 32.05 -37.33 10.69
C PHE A 399 30.88 -36.61 9.95
N ARG A 400 30.17 -37.30 9.07
CA ARG A 400 29.02 -36.75 8.37
C ARG A 400 27.90 -36.30 9.32
N ASP A 401 27.62 -37.05 10.36
CA ASP A 401 26.63 -36.69 11.38
C ASP A 401 27.00 -35.37 12.08
N ILE A 402 28.28 -35.17 12.42
CA ILE A 402 28.80 -33.94 13.01
C ILE A 402 28.69 -32.76 12.02
N GLU A 403 29.00 -32.97 10.73
CA GLU A 403 28.80 -31.96 9.68
C GLU A 403 27.33 -31.52 9.57
N MET A 404 26.41 -32.48 9.55
CA MET A 404 24.97 -32.18 9.48
C MET A 404 24.46 -31.46 10.72
N ASN A 405 24.96 -31.83 11.91
CA ASN A 405 24.66 -31.13 13.16
C ASN A 405 25.16 -29.68 13.14
N TYR A 406 26.36 -29.42 12.60
CA TYR A 406 26.88 -28.06 12.43
C TYR A 406 25.99 -27.25 11.47
N LEU A 407 25.64 -27.82 10.30
CA LEU A 407 24.77 -27.16 9.34
C LEU A 407 23.41 -26.82 9.96
N SER A 408 22.77 -27.83 10.59
CA SER A 408 21.45 -27.65 11.21
C SER A 408 21.47 -26.60 12.31
N SER A 409 22.48 -26.58 13.19
CA SER A 409 22.60 -25.60 14.24
C SER A 409 22.84 -24.19 13.70
N GLY A 410 23.58 -24.04 12.58
CA GLY A 410 23.78 -22.78 11.90
C GLY A 410 22.49 -22.24 11.25
N VAL A 411 21.75 -23.12 10.56
CA VAL A 411 20.43 -22.80 10.01
C VAL A 411 19.48 -22.32 11.11
N ASN A 412 19.43 -23.04 12.25
CA ASN A 412 18.60 -22.69 13.40
C ASN A 412 19.00 -21.35 14.05
N LEU A 413 20.31 -21.04 14.11
CA LEU A 413 20.79 -19.74 14.60
C LEU A 413 20.28 -18.60 13.71
N TYR A 414 20.48 -18.68 12.39
CA TYR A 414 20.07 -17.61 11.50
C TYR A 414 18.54 -17.47 11.43
N GLN A 415 17.81 -18.60 11.49
CA GLN A 415 16.35 -18.57 11.56
C GLN A 415 15.87 -17.90 12.85
N SER A 416 16.39 -18.28 14.01
CA SER A 416 16.01 -17.67 15.30
C SER A 416 16.42 -16.20 15.41
N SER A 417 17.51 -15.81 14.74
CA SER A 417 17.90 -14.39 14.62
C SER A 417 16.90 -13.58 13.85
N PHE A 418 16.45 -14.11 12.68
CA PHE A 418 15.40 -13.49 11.87
C PHE A 418 14.08 -13.42 12.63
N ASP A 419 13.65 -14.52 13.26
CA ASP A 419 12.40 -14.59 14.01
C ASP A 419 12.35 -13.56 15.15
N LEU A 420 13.47 -13.34 15.83
CA LEU A 420 13.56 -12.33 16.89
C LEU A 420 13.46 -10.91 16.34
N LEU A 421 14.14 -10.62 15.21
CA LEU A 421 14.05 -9.33 14.52
C LEU A 421 12.62 -9.06 14.01
N GLU A 422 11.96 -10.07 13.45
CA GLU A 422 10.56 -9.98 13.01
C GLU A 422 9.63 -9.58 14.15
N SER A 423 9.71 -10.27 15.30
CA SER A 423 8.87 -9.94 16.45
C SER A 423 9.18 -8.55 17.00
N ASN A 424 10.43 -8.10 16.98
CA ASN A 424 10.79 -6.74 17.37
C ASN A 424 10.22 -5.69 16.41
N ALA A 425 10.36 -5.88 15.09
CA ALA A 425 9.80 -4.99 14.08
C ALA A 425 8.26 -4.91 14.17
N THR A 426 7.60 -6.02 14.46
CA THR A 426 6.15 -6.06 14.67
C THR A 426 5.74 -5.27 15.94
N LEU A 427 6.47 -5.38 17.04
CA LEU A 427 6.23 -4.56 18.24
C LEU A 427 6.38 -3.07 17.95
N LEU A 428 7.41 -2.66 17.20
CA LEU A 428 7.62 -1.26 16.79
C LEU A 428 6.45 -0.75 15.91
N LYS A 429 5.95 -1.58 14.99
CA LYS A 429 4.81 -1.25 14.16
C LYS A 429 3.53 -1.10 15.00
N LEU A 430 3.24 -2.04 15.90
CA LEU A 430 2.06 -1.99 16.77
C LEU A 430 2.04 -0.75 17.66
N THR A 431 3.22 -0.32 18.15
CA THR A 431 3.36 0.86 19.01
C THR A 431 3.48 2.18 18.23
N GLY A 432 3.45 2.15 16.88
CA GLY A 432 3.57 3.33 16.03
C GLY A 432 4.97 3.98 16.03
N LYS A 433 6.01 3.23 16.41
CA LYS A 433 7.40 3.74 16.50
C LYS A 433 8.28 3.35 15.30
N ILE A 434 7.79 2.54 14.38
CA ILE A 434 8.60 2.00 13.28
C ILE A 434 9.17 3.05 12.32
N ILE A 435 8.61 4.28 12.32
CA ILE A 435 9.11 5.40 11.52
C ILE A 435 10.20 6.18 12.29
N GLN A 436 10.25 6.07 13.62
CA GLN A 436 11.12 6.88 14.50
C GLN A 436 12.48 6.24 14.76
N ASP A 437 12.56 4.91 14.69
CA ASP A 437 13.77 4.10 14.83
C ASP A 437 14.38 3.76 13.46
#